data_6a630186e87074f99ef6f48300ba7f89
#
_entry.id   6a630186e87074f99ef6f48300ba7f89
#
_cell.length_a   1.000
_cell.length_b   1.000
_cell.length_c   1.000
_cell.angle_alpha   90.00
_cell.angle_beta   90.00
_cell.angle_gamma   90.00
#
_symmetry.space_group_name_H-M   'P 1'
#
loop_
_entity.id
_entity.type
_entity.pdbx_description
1 polymer ?
#
loop_
_entity_poly.entity_id
_entity_poly.type
_entity_poly.pdbx_seq_one_letter_code
_entity_poly.pdbx_strand_id
1 'polypeptide(L)' 'EYWLAPDCREWERARLLLRLYTGLDAMMAGDAVALRAWMQQFNADLDAVPAALITRAGGLARTVDYVETHLAR' A
#
# COMPACT_ATOMS: atom_id res chain seq x y z
N GLU A 1 -17.34 20.06 -5.19
CA GLU A 1 -15.95 20.17 -5.47
C GLU A 1 -15.15 20.50 -4.28
N TYR A 2 -15.70 21.28 -3.47
CA TYR A 2 -14.96 21.51 -2.26
C TYR A 2 -14.87 20.27 -1.41
N TRP A 3 -15.65 19.26 -1.69
CA TRP A 3 -15.57 18.03 -0.95
C TRP A 3 -14.30 17.26 -1.28
N LEU A 4 -13.60 17.66 -2.29
CA LEU A 4 -12.32 17.04 -2.59
C LEU A 4 -11.16 17.70 -1.90
N ALA A 5 -11.28 18.99 -1.70
CA ALA A 5 -10.12 19.74 -1.31
C ALA A 5 -9.81 19.71 0.16
N PRO A 6 -10.78 19.80 1.00
CA PRO A 6 -10.48 20.21 2.35
C PRO A 6 -9.70 19.23 3.18
N ASP A 7 -9.87 17.98 2.95
CA ASP A 7 -9.21 17.05 3.85
C ASP A 7 -7.98 16.47 3.20
N CYS A 8 -6.84 17.05 3.51
CA CYS A 8 -5.58 16.58 2.97
C CYS A 8 -5.27 15.16 3.37
N ARG A 9 -5.74 14.73 4.52
CA ARG A 9 -5.49 13.38 4.96
C ARG A 9 -6.16 12.35 4.10
N GLU A 10 -7.41 12.60 3.72
CA GLU A 10 -8.13 11.68 2.87
C GLU A 10 -7.52 11.63 1.48
N TRP A 11 -7.12 12.78 0.98
CA TRP A 11 -6.42 12.85 -0.30
C TRP A 11 -5.13 12.05 -0.26
N GLU A 12 -4.37 12.26 0.79
CA GLU A 12 -3.10 11.60 0.91
C GLU A 12 -3.27 10.10 1.03
N ARG A 13 -4.26 9.68 1.80
CA ARG A 13 -4.52 8.26 1.94
C ARG A 13 -4.92 7.64 0.62
N ALA A 14 -5.77 8.32 -0.15
CA ALA A 14 -6.17 7.83 -1.46
C ALA A 14 -4.99 7.70 -2.40
N ARG A 15 -4.09 8.68 -2.38
CA ARG A 15 -2.90 8.63 -3.21
C ARG A 15 -1.97 7.49 -2.81
N LEU A 16 -1.82 7.28 -1.51
CA LEU A 16 -0.98 6.19 -1.03
C LEU A 16 -1.56 4.84 -1.40
N LEU A 17 -2.88 4.69 -1.33
CA LEU A 17 -3.52 3.45 -1.73
C LEU A 17 -3.32 3.19 -3.20
N LEU A 18 -3.43 4.21 -4.02
CA LEU A 18 -3.20 4.07 -5.44
C LEU A 18 -1.75 3.69 -5.73
N ARG A 19 -0.82 4.33 -5.04
CA ARG A 19 0.59 3.99 -5.20
C ARG A 19 0.86 2.56 -4.75
N LEU A 20 0.24 2.15 -3.66
CA LEU A 20 0.41 0.79 -3.16
C LEU A 20 -0.11 -0.22 -4.19
N TYR A 21 -1.29 0.01 -4.70
CA TYR A 21 -1.86 -0.90 -5.69
C TYR A 21 -0.98 -0.96 -6.95
N THR A 22 -0.57 0.20 -7.43
CA THR A 22 0.27 0.26 -8.63
C THR A 22 1.58 -0.48 -8.41
N GLY A 23 2.19 -0.28 -7.25
CA GLY A 23 3.45 -0.94 -6.94
C GLY A 23 3.29 -2.45 -6.81
N LEU A 24 2.22 -2.89 -6.16
CA LEU A 24 1.98 -4.32 -6.01
C LEU A 24 1.64 -4.96 -7.34
N ASP A 25 0.88 -4.28 -8.17
CA ASP A 25 0.56 -4.80 -9.49
C ASP A 25 1.84 -5.02 -10.30
N ALA A 26 2.75 -4.06 -10.25
CA ALA A 26 4.03 -4.19 -10.91
C ALA A 26 4.86 -5.34 -10.32
N MET A 27 4.86 -5.44 -9.00
CA MET A 27 5.64 -6.45 -8.31
C MET A 27 5.13 -7.85 -8.61
N MET A 28 3.82 -8.00 -8.76
CA MET A 28 3.18 -9.29 -9.01
C MET A 28 2.93 -9.54 -10.49
N ALA A 29 3.39 -8.64 -11.35
CA ALA A 29 3.24 -8.76 -12.80
C ALA A 29 1.78 -8.94 -13.21
N GLY A 30 0.88 -8.24 -12.56
CA GLY A 30 -0.54 -8.28 -12.88
C GLY A 30 -1.30 -9.45 -12.31
N ASP A 31 -0.66 -10.27 -11.47
CA ASP A 31 -1.31 -11.44 -10.89
C ASP A 31 -2.11 -11.04 -9.65
N ALA A 32 -3.43 -10.92 -9.81
CA ALA A 32 -4.29 -10.48 -8.73
C ALA A 32 -4.34 -11.47 -7.57
N VAL A 33 -4.20 -12.75 -7.87
CA VAL A 33 -4.20 -13.77 -6.82
C VAL A 33 -2.96 -13.63 -5.97
N ALA A 34 -1.81 -13.44 -6.60
CA ALA A 34 -0.56 -13.25 -5.87
C ALA A 34 -0.61 -11.96 -5.05
N LEU A 35 -1.20 -10.91 -5.59
CA LEU A 35 -1.33 -9.64 -4.88
C LEU A 35 -2.15 -9.81 -3.62
N ARG A 36 -3.28 -10.49 -3.72
CA ARG A 36 -4.13 -10.73 -2.56
C ARG A 36 -3.44 -11.58 -1.52
N ALA A 37 -2.72 -12.61 -1.98
CA ALA A 37 -1.98 -13.48 -1.06
C ALA A 37 -0.92 -12.68 -0.31
N TRP A 38 -0.21 -11.80 -1.01
CA TRP A 38 0.81 -10.97 -0.37
C TRP A 38 0.21 -10.10 0.71
N MET A 39 -0.95 -9.51 0.45
CA MET A 39 -1.60 -8.63 1.40
C MET A 39 -2.09 -9.37 2.64
N GLN A 40 -2.37 -10.66 2.51
CA GLN A 40 -2.95 -11.44 3.61
C GLN A 40 -1.93 -12.23 4.40
N GLN A 41 -0.69 -12.29 3.96
CA GLN A 41 0.33 -13.07 4.62
C GLN A 41 1.19 -12.19 5.51
N PHE A 42 1.67 -12.78 6.61
CA PHE A 42 2.60 -12.09 7.48
C PHE A 42 3.88 -11.78 6.71
N ASN A 43 4.33 -10.55 6.80
CA ASN A 43 5.55 -10.10 6.14
C ASN A 43 6.59 -9.79 7.21
N ALA A 44 7.68 -10.56 7.21
CA ALA A 44 8.70 -10.41 8.24
C ALA A 44 9.39 -9.05 8.18
N ASP A 45 9.57 -8.51 6.99
CA ASP A 45 10.22 -7.22 6.85
C ASP A 45 9.37 -6.09 7.42
N LEU A 46 8.05 -6.22 7.29
CA LEU A 46 7.11 -5.24 7.83
C LEU A 46 6.70 -5.59 9.26
N ASP A 47 7.00 -6.80 9.68
CA ASP A 47 6.62 -7.32 11.00
C ASP A 47 5.12 -7.25 11.20
N ALA A 48 4.36 -7.51 10.16
CA ALA A 48 2.90 -7.44 10.22
C ALA A 48 2.30 -8.04 8.94
N VAL A 49 1.01 -8.30 9.00
CA VAL A 49 0.25 -8.63 7.80
C VAL A 49 -0.09 -7.31 7.11
N PRO A 50 0.30 -7.14 5.84
CA PRO A 50 0.10 -5.84 5.18
C PRO A 50 -1.33 -5.32 5.23
N ALA A 51 -2.32 -6.21 5.05
CA ALA A 51 -3.71 -5.78 5.10
C ALA A 51 -4.08 -5.16 6.44
N ALA A 52 -3.51 -5.65 7.52
CA ALA A 52 -3.74 -5.07 8.84
C ALA A 52 -2.89 -3.83 9.04
N LEU A 53 -1.68 -3.83 8.52
CA LEU A 53 -0.76 -2.72 8.73
C LEU A 53 -1.28 -1.44 8.11
N ILE A 54 -1.87 -1.51 6.93
CA ILE A 54 -2.33 -0.31 6.24
C ILE A 54 -3.49 0.39 6.95
N THR A 55 -4.10 -0.28 7.91
CA THR A 55 -5.17 0.36 8.69
C THR A 55 -4.63 1.14 9.88
N ARG A 56 -3.35 1.04 10.16
CA ARG A 56 -2.74 1.71 11.31
C ARG A 56 -2.19 3.06 10.90
N ALA A 57 -2.06 3.94 11.89
CA ALA A 57 -1.45 5.25 11.64
C ALA A 57 -0.03 5.04 11.13
N GLY A 58 0.26 5.62 9.97
CA GLY A 58 1.57 5.50 9.37
C GLY A 58 1.85 4.17 8.69
N GLY A 59 0.98 3.19 8.86
CA GLY A 59 1.22 1.86 8.30
C GLY A 59 1.10 1.82 6.80
N LEU A 60 0.16 2.58 6.25
CA LEU A 60 0.01 2.64 4.80
C LEU A 60 1.24 3.24 4.14
N ALA A 61 1.74 4.35 4.67
CA ALA A 61 2.93 4.97 4.11
C ALA A 61 4.13 4.05 4.21
N ARG A 62 4.26 3.34 5.32
CA ARG A 62 5.34 2.39 5.49
C ARG A 62 5.28 1.25 4.50
N THR A 63 4.06 0.76 4.24
CA THR A 63 3.88 -0.33 3.28
C THR A 63 4.20 0.13 1.87
N VAL A 64 3.75 1.34 1.50
CA VAL A 64 4.07 1.90 0.19
C VAL A 64 5.57 2.05 0.03
N ASP A 65 6.23 2.57 1.03
CA ASP A 65 7.67 2.77 0.98
C ASP A 65 8.39 1.44 0.79
N TYR A 66 7.96 0.41 1.49
CA TYR A 66 8.56 -0.90 1.37
C TYR A 66 8.42 -1.45 -0.05
N VAL A 67 7.21 -1.35 -0.61
CA VAL A 67 6.96 -1.88 -1.96
C VAL A 67 7.76 -1.10 -3.00
N GLU A 68 7.78 0.21 -2.87
CA GLU A 68 8.50 1.04 -3.84
C GLU A 68 10.01 0.82 -3.76
N THR A 69 10.51 0.63 -2.56
CA THR A 69 11.92 0.31 -2.38
C THR A 69 12.26 -1.02 -3.04
N HIS A 70 11.38 -1.99 -2.90
CA HIS A 70 11.56 -3.29 -3.55
C HIS A 70 11.61 -3.17 -5.07
N LEU A 71 10.75 -2.34 -5.62
CA LEU A 71 10.70 -2.16 -7.06
C LEU A 71 11.93 -1.43 -7.59
N ALA A 72 12.52 -0.59 -6.76
CA ALA A 72 13.66 0.20 -7.17
C ALA A 72 14.95 -0.60 -7.24
N ARG A 73 14.95 -1.80 -6.73
CA ARG A 73 16.15 -2.63 -6.74
C ARG A 73 16.36 -3.36 -8.08
#